data_a45fb5beffd6f6eea9a5ef633d68c94c
#
_entry.id   a45fb5beffd6f6eea9a5ef633d68c94c
#
_cell.length_a   1.000
_cell.length_b   1.000
_cell.length_c   1.000
_cell.angle_alpha   90.00
_cell.angle_beta   90.00
_cell.angle_gamma   90.00
#
_symmetry.space_group_name_H-M   'P 1'
#
loop_
_entity.id
_entity.type
_entity.pdbx_description
1 polymer ?
#
loop_
_entity_poly.entity_id
_entity_poly.type
_entity_poly.pdbx_seq_one_letter_code
_entity_poly.pdbx_strand_id
1 'polypeptide(L)'
;MALLVVLLILSVMVIIASNMSGRLQLELRRTSNLTAGKQAWWYAMSAEALVIKVLNQDFKDDPDVVNLGQNWARQDAVFPVDDGTLSGRVRDLQSCFNLNSLSLALKEGESGDDLEAQPYQFKAFRALLEALEVDEYETVQLTDAIRDWTDKDTQLVSSNGAEDAYYEGLNPPYLVANQWLLGTDELRDVRGVSS
;
A
#
# COMPACT_ATOMS: atom_id res chain seq x y z
N MET A 1 -44.32 16.82 -54.09
CA MET A 1 -44.51 17.15 -52.67
C MET A 1 -44.57 15.90 -51.78
N ALA A 2 -45.37 14.88 -52.07
CA ALA A 2 -45.46 13.64 -51.25
C ALA A 2 -44.11 12.93 -51.02
N LEU A 3 -43.27 12.83 -52.04
CA LEU A 3 -41.97 12.16 -52.00
C LEU A 3 -41.00 12.87 -51.03
N LEU A 4 -41.00 14.20 -50.99
CA LEU A 4 -40.17 15.00 -50.07
C LEU A 4 -40.59 14.79 -48.62
N VAL A 5 -41.88 14.70 -48.33
CA VAL A 5 -42.41 14.44 -47.00
C VAL A 5 -42.01 13.05 -46.50
N VAL A 6 -42.10 12.05 -47.36
CA VAL A 6 -41.71 10.65 -47.05
C VAL A 6 -40.21 10.58 -46.76
N LEU A 7 -39.36 11.21 -47.55
CA LEU A 7 -37.91 11.25 -47.32
C LEU A 7 -37.55 11.96 -46.01
N LEU A 8 -38.26 13.03 -45.66
CA LEU A 8 -38.05 13.74 -44.40
C LEU A 8 -38.41 12.85 -43.20
N ILE A 9 -39.56 12.16 -43.26
CA ILE A 9 -39.95 11.22 -42.18
C ILE A 9 -38.95 10.10 -42.04
N LEU A 10 -38.48 9.50 -43.14
CA LEU A 10 -37.46 8.45 -43.10
C LEU A 10 -36.17 8.95 -42.52
N SER A 11 -35.69 10.14 -42.84
CA SER A 11 -34.46 10.71 -42.27
C SER A 11 -34.58 10.90 -40.78
N VAL A 12 -35.71 11.40 -40.28
CA VAL A 12 -35.96 11.56 -38.83
C VAL A 12 -35.97 10.20 -38.11
N MET A 13 -36.64 9.20 -38.72
CA MET A 13 -36.67 7.83 -38.15
C MET A 13 -35.25 7.22 -38.04
N VAL A 14 -34.42 7.38 -39.07
CA VAL A 14 -33.04 6.87 -39.06
C VAL A 14 -32.22 7.56 -37.96
N ILE A 15 -32.35 8.89 -37.79
CA ILE A 15 -31.66 9.62 -36.74
C ILE A 15 -32.05 9.12 -35.32
N ILE A 16 -33.37 8.93 -35.10
CA ILE A 16 -33.85 8.42 -33.80
C ILE A 16 -33.36 6.99 -33.58
N ALA A 17 -33.44 6.10 -34.55
CA ALA A 17 -32.96 4.72 -34.45
C ALA A 17 -31.44 4.66 -34.17
N SER A 18 -30.65 5.50 -34.82
CA SER A 18 -29.22 5.59 -34.61
C SER A 18 -28.88 6.05 -33.18
N ASN A 19 -29.55 7.08 -32.66
CA ASN A 19 -29.38 7.55 -31.31
C ASN A 19 -29.78 6.48 -30.26
N MET A 20 -30.88 5.78 -30.48
CA MET A 20 -31.32 4.69 -29.60
C MET A 20 -30.30 3.53 -29.58
N SER A 21 -29.78 3.15 -30.75
CA SER A 21 -28.75 2.10 -30.85
C SER A 21 -27.48 2.47 -30.12
N GLY A 22 -27.00 3.71 -30.22
CA GLY A 22 -25.85 4.19 -29.53
C GLY A 22 -26.02 4.16 -27.99
N ARG A 23 -27.17 4.60 -27.49
CA ARG A 23 -27.51 4.53 -26.07
C ARG A 23 -27.58 3.09 -25.56
N LEU A 24 -28.20 2.19 -26.29
CA LEU A 24 -28.29 0.80 -25.93
C LEU A 24 -26.91 0.12 -25.82
N GLN A 25 -26.02 0.40 -26.77
CA GLN A 25 -24.65 -0.12 -26.71
C GLN A 25 -23.89 0.37 -25.46
N LEU A 26 -24.05 1.65 -25.08
CA LEU A 26 -23.46 2.18 -23.85
C LEU A 26 -24.01 1.51 -22.60
N GLU A 27 -25.34 1.33 -22.54
CA GLU A 27 -25.99 0.64 -21.39
C GLU A 27 -25.55 -0.82 -21.29
N LEU A 28 -25.45 -1.53 -22.40
CA LEU A 28 -24.94 -2.92 -22.42
C LEU A 28 -23.51 -2.99 -21.91
N ARG A 29 -22.62 -2.10 -22.36
CA ARG A 29 -21.23 -2.05 -21.88
C ARG A 29 -21.17 -1.73 -20.39
N ARG A 30 -21.93 -0.75 -19.90
CA ARG A 30 -22.00 -0.39 -18.48
C ARG A 30 -22.49 -1.58 -17.64
N THR A 31 -23.57 -2.21 -18.05
CA THR A 31 -24.13 -3.37 -17.34
C THR A 31 -23.15 -4.54 -17.33
N SER A 32 -22.51 -4.83 -18.46
CA SER A 32 -21.46 -5.86 -18.54
C SER A 32 -20.29 -5.58 -17.60
N ASN A 33 -19.77 -4.35 -17.62
CA ASN A 33 -18.66 -3.97 -16.72
C ASN A 33 -19.05 -4.04 -15.23
N LEU A 34 -20.26 -3.60 -14.88
CA LEU A 34 -20.76 -3.70 -13.51
C LEU A 34 -20.93 -5.16 -13.06
N THR A 35 -21.42 -6.00 -13.93
CA THR A 35 -21.60 -7.44 -13.66
C THR A 35 -20.24 -8.11 -13.49
N ALA A 36 -19.31 -7.86 -14.41
CA ALA A 36 -17.94 -8.38 -14.33
C ALA A 36 -17.21 -7.90 -13.06
N GLY A 37 -17.36 -6.62 -12.69
CA GLY A 37 -16.79 -6.08 -11.46
C GLY A 37 -17.36 -6.74 -10.19
N LYS A 38 -18.68 -6.98 -10.14
CA LYS A 38 -19.31 -7.71 -9.04
C LYS A 38 -18.84 -9.17 -8.97
N GLN A 39 -18.71 -9.84 -10.10
CA GLN A 39 -18.22 -11.20 -10.17
C GLN A 39 -16.76 -11.30 -9.69
N ALA A 40 -15.89 -10.39 -10.14
CA ALA A 40 -14.51 -10.31 -9.70
C ALA A 40 -14.42 -10.09 -8.18
N TRP A 41 -15.28 -9.23 -7.62
CA TRP A 41 -15.34 -9.01 -6.18
C TRP A 41 -15.73 -10.29 -5.40
N TRP A 42 -16.71 -11.05 -5.89
CA TRP A 42 -17.09 -12.32 -5.27
C TRP A 42 -15.98 -13.37 -5.36
N TYR A 43 -15.24 -13.42 -6.47
CA TYR A 43 -14.06 -14.27 -6.60
C TYR A 43 -12.97 -13.88 -5.60
N ALA A 44 -12.71 -12.57 -5.41
CA ALA A 44 -11.77 -12.09 -4.42
C ALA A 44 -12.17 -12.50 -2.99
N MET A 45 -13.44 -12.35 -2.62
CA MET A 45 -13.97 -12.82 -1.31
C MET A 45 -13.84 -14.34 -1.15
N SER A 46 -14.04 -15.10 -2.23
CA SER A 46 -13.87 -16.55 -2.23
C SER A 46 -12.40 -16.95 -2.06
N ALA A 47 -11.48 -16.18 -2.65
CA ALA A 47 -10.04 -16.37 -2.47
C ALA A 47 -9.63 -16.15 -1.02
N GLU A 48 -10.12 -15.07 -0.37
CA GLU A 48 -9.87 -14.82 1.04
C GLU A 48 -10.33 -15.99 1.92
N ALA A 49 -11.55 -16.48 1.70
CA ALA A 49 -12.08 -17.64 2.43
C ALA A 49 -11.24 -18.91 2.21
N LEU A 50 -10.72 -19.11 0.99
CA LEU A 50 -9.80 -20.21 0.68
C LEU A 50 -8.48 -20.07 1.43
N VAL A 51 -7.90 -18.87 1.43
CA VAL A 51 -6.65 -18.58 2.15
C VAL A 51 -6.80 -18.85 3.64
N ILE A 52 -7.88 -18.40 4.27
CA ILE A 52 -8.17 -18.68 5.68
C ILE A 52 -8.19 -20.20 5.94
N LYS A 53 -8.79 -20.98 5.03
CA LYS A 53 -8.82 -22.43 5.16
C LYS A 53 -7.44 -23.07 5.02
N VAL A 54 -6.61 -22.59 4.10
CA VAL A 54 -5.23 -23.05 3.91
C VAL A 54 -4.41 -22.75 5.14
N LEU A 55 -4.45 -21.51 5.67
CA LEU A 55 -3.74 -21.11 6.88
C LEU A 55 -4.16 -21.95 8.09
N ASN A 56 -5.46 -22.21 8.26
CA ASN A 56 -5.96 -23.08 9.33
C ASN A 56 -5.48 -24.55 9.18
N GLN A 57 -5.30 -25.02 7.94
CA GLN A 57 -4.78 -26.37 7.72
C GLN A 57 -3.28 -26.42 8.02
N ASP A 58 -2.49 -25.48 7.51
CA ASP A 58 -1.05 -25.39 7.78
C ASP A 58 -0.78 -25.28 9.29
N PHE A 59 -1.58 -24.50 10.03
CA PHE A 59 -1.48 -24.39 11.49
C PHE A 59 -1.83 -25.69 12.23
N LYS A 60 -2.73 -26.51 11.69
CA LYS A 60 -3.05 -27.83 12.27
C LYS A 60 -1.97 -28.86 12.01
N ASP A 61 -1.36 -28.81 10.81
CA ASP A 61 -0.33 -29.73 10.39
C ASP A 61 1.00 -29.48 11.11
N ASP A 62 1.31 -28.21 11.40
CA ASP A 62 2.52 -27.78 12.11
C ASP A 62 2.24 -26.54 12.98
N PRO A 63 1.72 -26.73 14.22
CA PRO A 63 1.25 -25.65 15.06
C PRO A 63 2.37 -24.77 15.65
N ASP A 64 3.58 -25.30 15.73
CA ASP A 64 4.70 -24.66 16.44
C ASP A 64 5.62 -23.85 15.51
N VAL A 65 5.53 -24.06 14.20
CA VAL A 65 6.46 -23.48 13.24
C VAL A 65 5.74 -22.90 12.02
N VAL A 66 5.97 -21.60 11.76
CA VAL A 66 5.55 -20.94 10.53
C VAL A 66 6.77 -20.78 9.62
N ASN A 67 6.72 -21.35 8.41
CA ASN A 67 7.82 -21.31 7.47
C ASN A 67 7.36 -21.21 6.00
N LEU A 68 8.28 -20.80 5.13
CA LEU A 68 8.01 -20.62 3.70
C LEU A 68 7.79 -21.92 2.91
N GLY A 69 7.95 -23.08 3.52
CA GLY A 69 7.65 -24.39 2.92
C GLY A 69 6.17 -24.76 3.01
N GLN A 70 5.38 -24.06 3.80
CA GLN A 70 3.96 -24.30 3.99
C GLN A 70 3.12 -23.90 2.77
N ASN A 71 1.87 -24.36 2.71
CA ASN A 71 1.00 -24.14 1.54
C ASN A 71 0.64 -22.67 1.33
N TRP A 72 0.53 -21.88 2.41
CA TRP A 72 0.23 -20.43 2.33
C TRP A 72 1.30 -19.63 1.60
N ALA A 73 2.56 -20.08 1.64
CA ALA A 73 3.70 -19.36 1.06
C ALA A 73 3.89 -19.62 -0.44
N ARG A 74 3.09 -20.49 -1.06
CA ARG A 74 3.17 -20.78 -2.50
C ARG A 74 2.79 -19.57 -3.32
N GLN A 75 3.72 -19.09 -4.15
CA GLN A 75 3.55 -17.87 -4.95
C GLN A 75 2.83 -18.08 -6.28
N ASP A 76 2.77 -19.32 -6.78
CA ASP A 76 2.30 -19.66 -8.12
C ASP A 76 0.93 -20.35 -8.13
N ALA A 77 0.13 -20.17 -7.07
CA ALA A 77 -1.19 -20.75 -7.01
C ALA A 77 -2.15 -20.00 -7.95
N VAL A 78 -2.52 -20.61 -9.06
CA VAL A 78 -3.48 -20.10 -10.02
C VAL A 78 -4.68 -21.05 -10.06
N PHE A 79 -5.87 -20.50 -9.81
CA PHE A 79 -7.10 -21.26 -9.81
C PHE A 79 -7.96 -20.86 -11.04
N PRO A 80 -8.36 -21.81 -11.89
CA PRO A 80 -9.29 -21.51 -12.98
C PRO A 80 -10.68 -21.19 -12.40
N VAL A 81 -11.32 -20.19 -12.97
CA VAL A 81 -12.71 -19.81 -12.72
C VAL A 81 -13.45 -19.69 -14.05
N ASP A 82 -14.79 -19.63 -14.04
CA ASP A 82 -15.61 -19.74 -15.26
C ASP A 82 -15.19 -18.77 -16.37
N ASP A 83 -14.83 -17.53 -16.04
CA ASP A 83 -14.47 -16.49 -17.02
C ASP A 83 -13.03 -15.98 -16.89
N GLY A 84 -12.11 -16.78 -16.30
CA GLY A 84 -10.73 -16.33 -16.13
C GLY A 84 -9.91 -17.17 -15.17
N THR A 85 -8.98 -16.50 -14.52
CA THR A 85 -8.12 -17.12 -13.50
C THR A 85 -8.08 -16.27 -12.24
N LEU A 86 -8.03 -16.92 -11.10
CA LEU A 86 -7.81 -16.32 -9.80
C LEU A 86 -6.38 -16.60 -9.35
N SER A 87 -5.62 -15.58 -9.06
CA SER A 87 -4.31 -15.70 -8.45
C SER A 87 -4.19 -14.76 -7.27
N GLY A 88 -3.40 -15.13 -6.28
CA GLY A 88 -3.18 -14.33 -5.09
C GLY A 88 -1.88 -14.70 -4.41
N ARG A 89 -1.42 -13.82 -3.53
CA ARG A 89 -0.24 -14.02 -2.71
C ARG A 89 -0.57 -13.71 -1.26
N VAL A 90 -0.17 -14.58 -0.38
CA VAL A 90 -0.18 -14.33 1.07
C VAL A 90 1.20 -13.86 1.49
N ARG A 91 1.27 -12.85 2.32
CA ARG A 91 2.51 -12.34 2.90
C ARG A 91 2.34 -12.20 4.40
N ASP A 92 3.30 -12.73 5.15
CA ASP A 92 3.38 -12.49 6.58
C ASP A 92 3.86 -11.07 6.84
N LEU A 93 3.03 -10.26 7.49
CA LEU A 93 3.37 -8.89 7.84
C LEU A 93 4.37 -8.80 9.00
N GLN A 94 4.55 -9.88 9.78
CA GLN A 94 5.58 -9.94 10.82
C GLN A 94 7.00 -10.02 10.21
N SER A 95 7.11 -10.38 8.94
CA SER A 95 8.38 -10.32 8.19
C SER A 95 8.77 -8.90 7.76
N CYS A 96 7.92 -7.89 8.03
CA CYS A 96 8.19 -6.49 7.74
C CYS A 96 8.52 -5.75 9.01
N PHE A 97 9.53 -4.86 8.95
CA PHE A 97 9.83 -3.98 10.06
C PHE A 97 8.71 -2.93 10.24
N ASN A 98 8.24 -2.76 11.46
CA ASN A 98 7.24 -1.73 11.76
C ASN A 98 7.91 -0.38 12.03
N LEU A 99 7.90 0.53 11.06
CA LEU A 99 8.51 1.85 11.18
C LEU A 99 7.89 2.70 12.29
N ASN A 100 6.60 2.55 12.57
CA ASN A 100 5.95 3.26 13.66
C ASN A 100 6.49 2.83 15.06
N SER A 101 7.24 1.74 15.14
CA SER A 101 7.92 1.38 16.38
C SER A 101 9.12 2.29 16.71
N LEU A 102 9.54 3.12 15.77
CA LEU A 102 10.59 4.14 15.99
C LEU A 102 10.06 5.40 16.69
N SER A 103 8.75 5.60 16.80
CA SER A 103 8.13 6.71 17.52
C SER A 103 8.24 6.60 19.06
N LEU A 104 8.91 5.56 19.56
CA LEU A 104 9.08 5.37 21.00
C LEU A 104 9.99 6.46 21.58
N ALA A 105 9.47 7.19 22.57
CA ALA A 105 10.25 8.18 23.27
C ALA A 105 11.48 7.56 23.95
N LEU A 106 12.61 8.26 23.93
CA LEU A 106 13.74 7.94 24.78
C LEU A 106 13.32 8.13 26.25
N LYS A 107 13.91 7.36 27.13
CA LYS A 107 13.71 7.59 28.56
C LYS A 107 14.36 8.94 28.96
N GLU A 108 13.77 9.55 29.97
CA GLU A 108 14.26 10.83 30.50
C GLU A 108 15.75 10.71 30.87
N GLY A 109 16.61 11.52 30.21
CA GLY A 109 18.04 11.49 30.38
C GLY A 109 18.86 10.65 29.38
N GLU A 110 18.21 9.94 28.45
CA GLU A 110 18.89 9.26 27.35
C GLU A 110 19.04 10.22 26.15
N SER A 111 20.27 10.33 25.63
CA SER A 111 20.54 11.09 24.39
C SER A 111 20.37 10.18 23.18
N GLY A 112 19.82 10.72 22.07
CA GLY A 112 19.77 10.03 20.80
C GLY A 112 21.12 9.64 20.23
N ASP A 113 22.20 10.28 20.71
CA ASP A 113 23.58 10.00 20.28
C ASP A 113 24.19 8.76 20.96
N ASP A 114 23.62 8.29 22.10
CA ASP A 114 24.11 7.10 22.79
C ASP A 114 23.48 5.83 22.20
N LEU A 115 24.23 5.18 21.33
CA LEU A 115 23.79 3.95 20.63
C LEU A 115 23.48 2.79 21.57
N GLU A 116 24.15 2.71 22.76
CA GLU A 116 23.89 1.63 23.70
C GLU A 116 22.61 1.85 24.50
N ALA A 117 22.25 3.08 24.76
CA ALA A 117 21.05 3.46 25.47
C ALA A 117 19.77 3.41 24.59
N GLN A 118 19.93 3.38 23.27
CA GLN A 118 18.79 3.37 22.36
C GLN A 118 17.91 2.12 22.51
N PRO A 119 16.57 2.26 22.35
CA PRO A 119 15.63 1.14 22.31
C PRO A 119 16.01 0.09 21.26
N TYR A 120 15.64 -1.17 21.50
CA TYR A 120 15.93 -2.28 20.60
C TYR A 120 15.49 -2.03 19.16
N GLN A 121 14.34 -1.37 18.96
CA GLN A 121 13.78 -1.07 17.65
C GLN A 121 14.72 -0.24 16.78
N PHE A 122 15.41 0.73 17.37
CA PHE A 122 16.41 1.54 16.66
C PHE A 122 17.61 0.70 16.21
N LYS A 123 18.14 -0.10 17.12
CA LYS A 123 19.25 -1.01 16.83
C LYS A 123 18.88 -2.02 15.73
N ALA A 124 17.66 -2.57 15.80
CA ALA A 124 17.15 -3.51 14.82
C ALA A 124 16.95 -2.86 13.44
N PHE A 125 16.46 -1.62 13.39
CA PHE A 125 16.28 -0.89 12.14
C PHE A 125 17.62 -0.53 11.51
N ARG A 126 18.58 -0.04 12.28
CA ARG A 126 19.94 0.23 11.80
C ARG A 126 20.62 -1.03 11.29
N ALA A 127 20.55 -2.14 12.01
CA ALA A 127 21.08 -3.41 11.56
C ALA A 127 20.41 -3.91 10.25
N LEU A 128 19.12 -3.62 10.06
CA LEU A 128 18.43 -3.91 8.83
C LEU A 128 18.96 -3.07 7.66
N LEU A 129 19.16 -1.77 7.86
CA LEU A 129 19.72 -0.87 6.83
C LEU A 129 21.18 -1.24 6.48
N GLU A 130 21.99 -1.58 7.47
CA GLU A 130 23.35 -2.10 7.26
C GLU A 130 23.35 -3.40 6.45
N ALA A 131 22.43 -4.33 6.76
CA ALA A 131 22.26 -5.56 5.98
C ALA A 131 21.81 -5.31 4.53
N LEU A 132 21.19 -4.17 4.26
CA LEU A 132 20.82 -3.67 2.92
C LEU A 132 21.94 -2.83 2.27
N GLU A 133 23.14 -2.81 2.88
CA GLU A 133 24.32 -2.08 2.39
C GLU A 133 24.12 -0.56 2.30
N VAL A 134 23.23 0.00 3.15
CA VAL A 134 23.09 1.46 3.33
C VAL A 134 24.28 1.98 4.11
N ASP A 135 24.83 3.14 3.71
CA ASP A 135 25.95 3.78 4.40
C ASP A 135 25.62 4.10 5.86
N GLU A 136 26.63 4.03 6.74
CA GLU A 136 26.45 4.23 8.19
C GLU A 136 25.87 5.63 8.49
N TYR A 137 26.36 6.67 7.82
CA TYR A 137 25.85 8.04 8.03
C TYR A 137 24.38 8.17 7.55
N GLU A 138 24.05 7.61 6.39
CA GLU A 138 22.68 7.61 5.87
C GLU A 138 21.76 6.79 6.78
N THR A 139 22.24 5.67 7.31
CA THR A 139 21.50 4.82 8.25
C THR A 139 21.11 5.59 9.52
N VAL A 140 22.05 6.33 10.12
CA VAL A 140 21.79 7.16 11.30
C VAL A 140 20.81 8.27 10.96
N GLN A 141 21.06 9.01 9.87
CA GLN A 141 20.22 10.12 9.43
C GLN A 141 18.78 9.67 9.18
N LEU A 142 18.60 8.57 8.45
CA LEU A 142 17.29 8.06 8.12
C LEU A 142 16.54 7.58 9.35
N THR A 143 17.22 6.88 10.26
CA THR A 143 16.62 6.41 11.53
C THR A 143 16.10 7.58 12.36
N ASP A 144 16.93 8.61 12.53
CA ASP A 144 16.60 9.76 13.34
C ASP A 144 15.51 10.63 12.68
N ALA A 145 15.56 10.80 11.35
CA ALA A 145 14.55 11.54 10.61
C ALA A 145 13.17 10.85 10.62
N ILE A 146 13.10 9.51 10.50
CA ILE A 146 11.83 8.77 10.61
C ILE A 146 11.27 8.89 12.03
N ARG A 147 12.12 8.91 13.02
CA ARG A 147 11.69 9.10 14.40
C ARG A 147 11.07 10.45 14.61
N ASP A 148 11.77 11.55 14.28
CA ASP A 148 11.25 12.91 14.41
C ASP A 148 9.95 13.07 13.57
N TRP A 149 9.83 12.40 12.42
CA TRP A 149 8.61 12.38 11.62
C TRP A 149 7.42 11.75 12.33
N THR A 150 7.67 10.73 13.17
CA THR A 150 6.61 9.90 13.74
C THR A 150 6.32 10.16 15.21
N ASP A 151 7.18 10.86 15.94
CA ASP A 151 6.93 11.22 17.35
C ASP A 151 5.97 12.42 17.46
N LYS A 152 5.69 12.87 18.66
CA LYS A 152 4.66 13.89 18.92
C LYS A 152 5.23 15.24 19.35
N ASP A 153 6.51 15.30 19.54
CA ASP A 153 7.14 16.55 19.94
C ASP A 153 7.79 17.27 18.74
N THR A 154 8.46 18.36 18.95
CA THR A 154 9.12 19.17 17.91
C THR A 154 10.61 19.32 18.19
N GLN A 155 11.18 18.40 18.97
CA GLN A 155 12.56 18.44 19.36
C GLN A 155 13.35 17.42 18.55
N LEU A 156 14.42 17.89 17.93
CA LEU A 156 15.34 17.00 17.24
C LEU A 156 15.88 15.92 18.20
N VAL A 157 15.75 14.66 17.79
CA VAL A 157 16.33 13.53 18.54
C VAL A 157 17.85 13.57 18.55
N SER A 158 18.42 14.06 17.47
CA SER A 158 19.86 14.28 17.29
C SER A 158 20.13 15.35 16.24
N SER A 159 21.39 15.69 16.00
CA SER A 159 21.80 16.58 14.90
C SER A 159 21.48 16.03 13.51
N ASN A 160 21.18 14.74 13.39
CA ASN A 160 20.86 14.07 12.12
C ASN A 160 19.36 14.01 11.85
N GLY A 161 18.52 14.29 12.84
CA GLY A 161 17.08 14.34 12.74
C GLY A 161 16.57 15.49 11.89
N ALA A 162 15.24 15.56 11.69
CA ALA A 162 14.60 16.60 10.89
C ALA A 162 13.21 16.95 11.43
N GLU A 163 13.07 18.20 11.83
CA GLU A 163 11.84 18.80 12.29
C GLU A 163 11.38 19.94 11.38
N ASP A 164 10.35 20.68 11.76
CA ASP A 164 9.72 21.77 10.98
C ASP A 164 10.74 22.69 10.31
N ALA A 165 11.79 23.09 11.03
CA ALA A 165 12.81 23.97 10.49
C ALA A 165 13.54 23.43 9.24
N TYR A 166 13.65 22.12 9.12
CA TYR A 166 14.20 21.48 7.94
C TYR A 166 13.19 21.47 6.79
N TYR A 167 11.96 21.05 7.05
CA TYR A 167 10.94 20.85 6.02
C TYR A 167 10.38 22.15 5.48
N GLU A 168 10.29 23.21 6.30
CA GLU A 168 9.95 24.57 5.87
C GLU A 168 10.97 25.17 4.90
N GLY A 169 12.23 24.71 4.96
CA GLY A 169 13.30 25.12 4.03
C GLY A 169 13.25 24.47 2.66
N LEU A 170 12.39 23.48 2.43
CA LEU A 170 12.29 22.76 1.18
C LEU A 170 11.41 23.49 0.15
N ASN A 171 11.39 22.99 -1.07
CA ASN A 171 10.54 23.54 -2.16
C ASN A 171 9.76 22.39 -2.85
N PRO A 172 8.43 22.28 -2.67
CA PRO A 172 7.57 23.12 -1.82
C PRO A 172 7.84 22.91 -0.31
N PRO A 173 7.60 23.94 0.53
CA PRO A 173 7.71 23.81 1.97
C PRO A 173 6.54 23.02 2.55
N TYR A 174 6.78 22.23 3.58
CA TYR A 174 5.78 21.52 4.37
C TYR A 174 6.25 21.39 5.82
N LEU A 175 5.42 20.83 6.69
CA LEU A 175 5.71 20.58 8.10
C LEU A 175 5.89 19.08 8.32
N VAL A 176 6.60 18.73 9.37
CA VAL A 176 6.70 17.36 9.85
C VAL A 176 5.32 16.83 10.26
N ALA A 177 5.08 15.54 10.12
CA ALA A 177 3.77 14.96 10.40
C ALA A 177 3.47 14.83 11.89
N ASN A 178 4.46 14.61 12.75
CA ASN A 178 4.36 14.40 14.20
C ASN A 178 3.27 13.38 14.57
N GLN A 179 3.15 12.33 13.75
CA GLN A 179 2.19 11.26 13.92
C GLN A 179 2.66 9.98 13.24
N TRP A 180 2.06 8.88 13.59
CA TRP A 180 2.34 7.60 12.96
C TRP A 180 2.13 7.64 11.45
N LEU A 181 3.05 7.03 10.72
CA LEU A 181 2.93 6.79 9.29
C LEU A 181 1.64 6.00 9.01
N LEU A 182 0.82 6.49 8.09
CA LEU A 182 -0.38 5.81 7.62
C LEU A 182 -0.06 4.84 6.47
N GLY A 183 1.01 5.13 5.72
CA GLY A 183 1.46 4.31 4.61
C GLY A 183 2.96 4.47 4.35
N THR A 184 3.54 3.52 3.66
CA THR A 184 4.97 3.54 3.29
C THR A 184 5.30 4.58 2.22
N ASP A 185 4.32 5.12 1.53
CA ASP A 185 4.44 6.21 0.56
C ASP A 185 4.80 7.54 1.22
N GLU A 186 4.40 7.77 2.48
CA GLU A 186 4.81 8.94 3.27
C GLU A 186 6.34 9.01 3.50
N LEU A 187 7.02 7.89 3.44
CA LEU A 187 8.48 7.89 3.57
C LEU A 187 9.19 8.77 2.54
N ARG A 188 8.57 9.02 1.40
CA ARG A 188 9.15 9.90 0.37
C ARG A 188 9.28 11.35 0.81
N ASP A 189 8.51 11.74 1.81
CA ASP A 189 8.51 13.07 2.38
C ASP A 189 9.50 13.19 3.55
N VAL A 190 10.06 12.06 4.00
CA VAL A 190 11.04 12.02 5.10
C VAL A 190 12.45 12.30 4.58
N ARG A 191 13.20 13.10 5.32
CA ARG A 191 14.61 13.42 5.02
C ARG A 191 15.44 12.15 4.86
N GLY A 192 16.22 12.09 3.79
CA GLY A 192 17.14 10.98 3.51
C GLY A 192 16.51 9.84 2.68
N VAL A 193 15.19 9.82 2.45
CA VAL A 193 14.58 8.87 1.52
C VAL A 193 14.64 9.43 0.11
N SER A 194 15.45 8.81 -0.76
CA SER A 194 15.50 9.16 -2.18
C SER A 194 14.36 8.47 -2.93
N SER A 195 13.74 9.22 -3.83
CA SER A 195 12.67 8.72 -4.73
C SER A 195 13.22 7.83 -5.84
#